data_480d7a002c6867b51635c707859e1d09
#
_entry.id   480d7a002c6867b51635c707859e1d09
#
_cell.length_a   1.000
_cell.length_b   1.000
_cell.length_c   1.000
_cell.angle_alpha   90.00
_cell.angle_beta   90.00
_cell.angle_gamma   90.00
#
_symmetry.space_group_name_H-M   'P 1'
#
loop_
_entity.id
_entity.type
_entity.pdbx_description
1 polymer ?
#
loop_
_entity_poly.entity_id
_entity_poly.type
_entity_poly.pdbx_seq_one_letter_code
_entity_poly.pdbx_strand_id
1 'polypeptide(L)'
;MATHIQNDDLPGNATSRTFLGRDHGGVPVSFFIQASPTGHGPEPHTHPYAEVFVLHEGSGTFLAGKETIEAEAGSVVVVPAGEVHGFKASSTGPLRMTCIHTSDAMTTEWVDG
;
A
#
# COMPACT_ATOMS: atom_id res chain seq x y z
N MET A 1 15.32 -21.30 9.01
CA MET A 1 15.70 -21.17 7.58
C MET A 1 14.98 -19.99 6.96
N ALA A 2 15.69 -19.26 6.13
CA ALA A 2 15.07 -18.19 5.35
C ALA A 2 14.22 -18.75 4.22
N THR A 3 13.20 -18.01 3.83
CA THR A 3 12.35 -18.32 2.69
C THR A 3 12.58 -17.29 1.59
N HIS A 4 12.72 -17.75 0.36
CA HIS A 4 12.89 -16.88 -0.81
C HIS A 4 11.68 -17.05 -1.73
N ILE A 5 11.03 -15.91 -2.06
CA ILE A 5 9.82 -15.89 -2.88
C ILE A 5 10.06 -14.93 -4.06
N GLN A 6 9.84 -15.41 -5.29
CA GLN A 6 9.87 -14.54 -6.45
C GLN A 6 8.61 -13.67 -6.49
N ASN A 7 8.75 -12.42 -6.90
CA ASN A 7 7.62 -11.50 -6.98
C ASN A 7 6.44 -12.10 -7.78
N ASP A 8 6.74 -12.75 -8.90
CA ASP A 8 5.70 -13.31 -9.77
C ASP A 8 4.97 -14.52 -9.15
N ASP A 9 5.50 -15.08 -8.08
CA ASP A 9 4.88 -16.19 -7.35
C ASP A 9 3.94 -15.71 -6.25
N LEU A 10 3.94 -14.40 -5.95
CA LEU A 10 2.98 -13.82 -5.03
C LEU A 10 1.61 -13.66 -5.71
N PRO A 11 0.50 -13.83 -4.96
CA PRO A 11 -0.83 -13.60 -5.51
C PRO A 11 -1.00 -12.21 -6.10
N GLY A 12 -1.70 -12.11 -7.22
CA GLY A 12 -1.98 -10.82 -7.85
C GLY A 12 -1.66 -10.80 -9.33
N ASN A 13 -1.28 -9.62 -9.81
CA ASN A 13 -0.99 -9.36 -11.22
C ASN A 13 0.12 -8.30 -11.36
N ALA A 14 0.33 -7.80 -12.59
CA ALA A 14 1.40 -6.84 -12.86
C ALA A 14 1.22 -5.48 -12.13
N THR A 15 0.01 -5.13 -11.72
CA THR A 15 -0.24 -3.86 -11.02
C THR A 15 -0.24 -3.99 -9.51
N SER A 16 -0.44 -5.20 -8.97
CA SER A 16 -0.47 -5.41 -7.53
C SER A 16 -0.19 -6.87 -7.18
N ARG A 17 0.85 -7.10 -6.37
CA ARG A 17 1.17 -8.39 -5.78
C ARG A 17 1.01 -8.29 -4.28
N THR A 18 0.51 -9.36 -3.65
CA THR A 18 0.18 -9.36 -2.22
C THR A 18 1.04 -10.36 -1.47
N PHE A 19 1.68 -9.89 -0.39
CA PHE A 19 2.33 -10.74 0.61
C PHE A 19 1.52 -10.68 1.90
N LEU A 20 1.03 -11.82 2.38
CA LEU A 20 0.37 -11.91 3.68
C LEU A 20 1.29 -12.65 4.65
N GLY A 21 1.64 -12.00 5.76
CA GLY A 21 2.56 -12.58 6.74
C GLY A 21 2.06 -13.91 7.30
N ARG A 22 0.74 -14.06 7.47
CA ARG A 22 0.13 -15.31 7.98
C ARG A 22 0.42 -16.53 7.10
N ASP A 23 0.64 -16.31 5.80
CA ASP A 23 0.91 -17.38 4.85
C ASP A 23 2.40 -17.73 4.77
N HIS A 24 3.24 -16.96 5.46
CA HIS A 24 4.69 -17.08 5.40
C HIS A 24 5.29 -17.07 6.80
N GLY A 25 4.88 -18.03 7.62
CA GLY A 25 5.42 -18.22 8.97
C GLY A 25 4.85 -17.30 10.04
N GLY A 26 3.76 -16.57 9.76
CA GLY A 26 3.14 -15.69 10.74
C GLY A 26 3.91 -14.41 10.99
N VAL A 27 4.72 -13.98 10.03
CA VAL A 27 5.44 -12.69 10.13
C VAL A 27 4.41 -11.57 10.33
N PRO A 28 4.59 -10.68 11.34
CA PRO A 28 3.59 -9.65 11.66
C PRO A 28 3.64 -8.45 10.71
N VAL A 29 3.70 -8.73 9.43
CA VAL A 29 3.69 -7.73 8.36
C VAL A 29 3.05 -8.33 7.11
N SER A 30 2.34 -7.50 6.38
CA SER A 30 1.82 -7.83 5.05
C SER A 30 2.05 -6.64 4.15
N PHE A 31 2.12 -6.81 2.85
CA PHE A 31 2.34 -5.67 1.96
C PHE A 31 1.84 -5.94 0.55
N PHE A 32 1.53 -4.84 -0.15
CA PHE A 32 1.37 -4.85 -1.59
C PHE A 32 2.65 -4.33 -2.24
N ILE A 33 3.04 -4.98 -3.32
CA ILE A 33 4.02 -4.43 -4.26
C ILE A 33 3.20 -3.90 -5.42
N GLN A 34 3.11 -2.58 -5.54
CA GLN A 34 2.19 -1.91 -6.46
C GLN A 34 2.87 -1.15 -7.59
N ALA A 35 2.20 -1.14 -8.74
CA ALA A 35 2.53 -0.30 -9.87
C ALA A 35 1.21 0.30 -10.37
N SER A 36 0.77 1.40 -9.75
CA SER A 36 -0.53 2.00 -10.03
C SER A 36 -0.46 2.93 -11.23
N PRO A 37 -1.28 2.70 -12.28
CA PRO A 37 -1.38 3.63 -13.41
C PRO A 37 -1.92 4.99 -12.96
N THR A 38 -1.63 6.04 -13.73
CA THR A 38 -2.10 7.40 -13.47
C THR A 38 -3.62 7.41 -13.18
N GLY A 39 -4.01 8.10 -12.13
CA GLY A 39 -5.41 8.25 -11.72
C GLY A 39 -5.98 7.07 -10.94
N HIS A 40 -5.25 5.96 -10.83
CA HIS A 40 -5.69 4.77 -10.11
C HIS A 40 -5.23 4.81 -8.66
N GLY A 41 -6.02 4.18 -7.80
CA GLY A 41 -5.75 4.04 -6.38
C GLY A 41 -7.06 3.74 -5.64
N PRO A 42 -6.96 3.24 -4.40
CA PRO A 42 -8.16 2.87 -3.63
C PRO A 42 -8.94 4.09 -3.14
N GLU A 43 -10.23 3.91 -3.03
CA GLU A 43 -11.11 4.88 -2.39
C GLU A 43 -10.80 4.97 -0.88
N PRO A 44 -11.30 6.01 -0.18
CA PRO A 44 -11.04 6.17 1.25
C PRO A 44 -11.46 4.96 2.09
N HIS A 45 -10.60 4.56 2.99
CA HIS A 45 -10.80 3.39 3.86
C HIS A 45 -9.94 3.50 5.12
N THR A 46 -10.14 2.57 6.05
CA THR A 46 -9.35 2.49 7.29
C THR A 46 -8.83 1.08 7.50
N HIS A 47 -7.77 1.00 8.30
CA HIS A 47 -7.25 -0.27 8.82
C HIS A 47 -7.11 -0.16 10.34
N PRO A 48 -7.25 -1.27 11.08
CA PRO A 48 -7.04 -1.26 12.54
C PRO A 48 -5.56 -1.22 12.94
N TYR A 49 -4.67 -1.02 12.00
CA TYR A 49 -3.21 -0.96 12.19
C TYR A 49 -2.64 0.17 11.34
N ALA A 50 -1.38 0.54 11.60
CA ALA A 50 -0.72 1.56 10.80
C ALA A 50 -0.28 1.00 9.44
N GLU A 51 -0.30 1.84 8.42
CA GLU A 51 0.21 1.52 7.09
C GLU A 51 1.36 2.46 6.71
N VAL A 52 2.39 1.90 6.05
CA VAL A 52 3.55 2.66 5.60
C VAL A 52 3.67 2.49 4.09
N PHE A 53 3.68 3.59 3.37
CA PHE A 53 3.88 3.61 1.92
C PHE A 53 5.31 4.03 1.62
N VAL A 54 6.05 3.19 0.91
CA VAL A 54 7.41 3.49 0.46
C VAL A 54 7.35 3.71 -1.05
N LEU A 55 7.59 4.94 -1.49
CA LEU A 55 7.48 5.30 -2.91
C LEU A 55 8.82 5.10 -3.61
N HIS A 56 8.83 4.27 -4.64
CA HIS A 56 10.03 3.89 -5.38
C HIS A 56 10.14 4.62 -6.71
N GLU A 57 9.01 4.88 -7.40
CA GLU A 57 8.98 5.53 -8.70
C GLU A 57 7.65 6.26 -8.86
N GLY A 58 7.68 7.42 -9.51
CA GLY A 58 6.47 8.20 -9.76
C GLY A 58 6.05 9.06 -8.59
N SER A 59 4.77 9.45 -8.58
CA SER A 59 4.19 10.30 -7.54
C SER A 59 2.73 9.96 -7.31
N GLY A 60 2.23 10.35 -6.16
CA GLY A 60 0.83 10.13 -5.77
C GLY A 60 0.29 11.25 -4.90
N THR A 61 -1.03 11.41 -4.97
CA THR A 61 -1.79 12.29 -4.10
C THR A 61 -2.45 11.42 -3.04
N PHE A 62 -2.07 11.63 -1.78
CA PHE A 62 -2.55 10.84 -0.65
C PHE A 62 -3.54 11.64 0.17
N LEU A 63 -4.70 11.06 0.45
CA LEU A 63 -5.61 11.56 1.47
C LEU A 63 -5.25 10.88 2.78
N ALA A 64 -5.05 11.65 3.85
CA ALA A 64 -4.77 11.13 5.18
C ALA A 64 -5.53 11.99 6.20
N GLY A 65 -6.63 11.44 6.71
CA GLY A 65 -7.57 12.21 7.52
C GLY A 65 -8.17 13.35 6.71
N LYS A 66 -7.86 14.59 7.12
CA LYS A 66 -8.30 15.80 6.42
C LYS A 66 -7.19 16.41 5.54
N GLU A 67 -6.01 15.81 5.57
CA GLU A 67 -4.86 16.33 4.83
C GLU A 67 -4.77 15.69 3.46
N THR A 68 -4.25 16.45 2.51
CA THR A 68 -3.85 15.96 1.20
C THR A 68 -2.34 16.10 1.10
N ILE A 69 -1.66 15.00 0.80
CA ILE A 69 -0.21 14.96 0.72
C ILE A 69 0.19 14.61 -0.70
N GLU A 70 1.00 15.47 -1.33
CA GLU A 70 1.65 15.16 -2.59
C GLU A 70 2.99 14.51 -2.26
N ALA A 71 3.17 13.25 -2.67
CA ALA A 71 4.39 12.50 -2.37
C ALA A 71 5.00 11.97 -3.67
N GLU A 72 6.32 11.90 -3.69
CA GLU A 72 7.06 11.43 -4.86
C GLU A 72 8.10 10.38 -4.48
N ALA A 73 8.69 9.74 -5.49
CA ALA A 73 9.71 8.73 -5.31
C ALA A 73 10.82 9.20 -4.35
N GLY A 74 11.23 8.30 -3.46
CA GLY A 74 12.20 8.58 -2.42
C GLY A 74 11.59 9.03 -1.10
N SER A 75 10.24 9.14 -1.02
CA SER A 75 9.57 9.52 0.22
C SER A 75 8.79 8.36 0.83
N VAL A 76 8.37 8.56 2.07
CA VAL A 76 7.59 7.60 2.85
C VAL A 76 6.37 8.33 3.41
N VAL A 77 5.20 7.72 3.31
CA VAL A 77 3.97 8.23 3.92
C VAL A 77 3.54 7.24 5.00
N VAL A 78 3.28 7.74 6.21
CA VAL A 78 2.82 6.91 7.33
C VAL A 78 1.39 7.31 7.68
N VAL A 79 0.50 6.32 7.71
CA VAL A 79 -0.89 6.50 8.10
C VAL A 79 -1.13 5.76 9.42
N PRO A 80 -1.49 6.46 10.50
CA PRO A 80 -1.79 5.80 11.77
C PRO A 80 -2.99 4.87 11.70
N ALA A 81 -3.07 3.94 12.64
CA ALA A 81 -4.23 3.05 12.77
C ALA A 81 -5.53 3.85 12.87
N GLY A 82 -6.55 3.43 12.15
CA GLY A 82 -7.89 4.04 12.21
C GLY A 82 -8.06 5.31 11.41
N GLU A 83 -7.00 5.88 10.84
CA GLU A 83 -7.11 7.10 10.04
C GLU A 83 -7.63 6.80 8.64
N VAL A 84 -8.63 7.57 8.20
CA VAL A 84 -9.18 7.47 6.86
C VAL A 84 -8.12 7.88 5.84
N HIS A 85 -7.88 7.05 4.85
CA HIS A 85 -6.86 7.33 3.84
C HIS A 85 -7.21 6.70 2.50
N GLY A 86 -6.54 7.17 1.48
CA GLY A 86 -6.58 6.67 0.11
C GLY A 86 -5.51 7.38 -0.69
N PHE A 87 -5.33 6.99 -1.94
CA PHE A 87 -4.39 7.67 -2.83
C PHE A 87 -4.81 7.53 -4.28
N LYS A 88 -4.24 8.39 -5.12
CA LYS A 88 -4.32 8.28 -6.57
C LYS A 88 -2.93 8.55 -7.15
N ALA A 89 -2.49 7.72 -8.07
CA ALA A 89 -1.25 7.96 -8.80
C ALA A 89 -1.40 9.24 -9.63
N SER A 90 -0.43 10.13 -9.55
CA SER A 90 -0.50 11.46 -10.16
C SER A 90 0.57 11.73 -11.22
N SER A 91 1.56 10.85 -11.37
CA SER A 91 2.60 10.99 -12.39
C SER A 91 2.14 10.44 -13.74
N THR A 92 2.85 10.80 -14.82
CA THR A 92 2.55 10.28 -16.17
C THR A 92 2.90 8.79 -16.31
N GLY A 93 3.90 8.32 -15.57
CA GLY A 93 4.25 6.91 -15.47
C GLY A 93 3.60 6.28 -14.24
N PRO A 94 3.80 4.98 -14.02
CA PRO A 94 3.20 4.30 -12.86
C PRO A 94 3.77 4.81 -11.54
N LEU A 95 2.93 4.80 -10.52
CA LEU A 95 3.38 4.96 -9.14
C LEU A 95 3.79 3.58 -8.63
N ARG A 96 5.09 3.35 -8.45
CA ARG A 96 5.62 2.11 -7.90
C ARG A 96 5.93 2.30 -6.44
N MET A 97 5.33 1.46 -5.60
CA MET A 97 5.53 1.56 -4.16
C MET A 97 5.29 0.23 -3.47
N THR A 98 5.79 0.14 -2.23
CA THR A 98 5.48 -0.94 -1.31
C THR A 98 4.54 -0.38 -0.25
N CYS A 99 3.36 -0.99 -0.12
CA CYS A 99 2.33 -0.58 0.84
C CYS A 99 2.34 -1.56 2.01
N ILE A 100 2.94 -1.17 3.13
CA ILE A 100 3.21 -2.05 4.27
C ILE A 100 2.11 -1.94 5.31
N HIS A 101 1.41 -3.06 5.55
CA HIS A 101 0.42 -3.23 6.61
C HIS A 101 1.10 -3.88 7.80
N THR A 102 1.05 -3.26 8.97
CA THR A 102 1.73 -3.76 10.18
C THR A 102 0.88 -4.83 10.88
N SER A 103 0.53 -5.86 10.13
CA SER A 103 -0.28 -6.99 10.57
C SER A 103 0.03 -8.20 9.69
N ASP A 104 -0.15 -9.39 10.22
CA ASP A 104 0.04 -10.63 9.44
C ASP A 104 -1.10 -10.89 8.44
N ALA A 105 -2.17 -10.10 8.51
CA ALA A 105 -3.30 -10.16 7.60
C ALA A 105 -3.78 -8.75 7.29
N MET A 106 -4.49 -8.60 6.17
CA MET A 106 -5.03 -7.31 5.76
C MET A 106 -6.51 -7.21 6.10
N THR A 107 -6.88 -6.15 6.82
CA THR A 107 -8.26 -5.85 7.20
C THR A 107 -8.55 -4.42 6.75
N THR A 108 -9.59 -4.26 5.93
CA THR A 108 -9.95 -2.95 5.37
C THR A 108 -11.43 -2.68 5.63
N GLU A 109 -11.71 -1.47 6.09
CA GLU A 109 -13.07 -0.99 6.26
C GLU A 109 -13.26 0.23 5.37
N TRP A 110 -14.17 0.10 4.39
CA TRP A 110 -14.42 1.15 3.41
C TRP A 110 -15.31 2.24 4.00
N VAL A 111 -14.98 3.48 3.69
CA VAL A 111 -15.77 4.63 4.14
C VAL A 111 -16.94 4.84 3.18
N ASP A 112 -18.16 4.85 3.73
CA ASP A 112 -19.37 5.10 2.96
C ASP A 112 -19.57 6.59 2.70
N GLY A 113 -20.02 6.88 1.53
CA GLY A 113 -20.44 8.19 1.15
C GLY A 113 -19.48 9.05 0.48
#